data_8a523b9a4012d9d04734ff8c1dd2096a
#
_entry.id   8a523b9a4012d9d04734ff8c1dd2096a
#
_cell.length_a   1.000
_cell.length_b   1.000
_cell.length_c   1.000
_cell.angle_alpha   90.00
_cell.angle_beta   90.00
_cell.angle_gamma   90.00
#
_symmetry.space_group_name_H-M   'P 1'
#
loop_
_entity.id
_entity.type
_entity.pdbx_description
1 polymer ?
#
loop_
_entity_poly.entity_id
_entity_poly.type
_entity_poly.pdbx_seq_one_letter_code
_entity_poly.pdbx_strand_id
1 'polypeptide(L)'
;MKKNRIYMLALAIVGLSCHVSAHENTIVKIKDGLMQGVHNDSVISYKGIPYAQPPVGDLRWRAPQPVNAWDGVLPAKDYGSDCMQVPFPGDAAPLNGKLSEDCLFLNVWQPAEPSRTLRPVMVWIHGGGFVNGGSSAANYDGTSFAKNGIVMVSINYRLGRFGFFAHPALTAANEDPALGNYGLMDQIAALQWVKENIASFGGDPNQVTVVGESAGGLSIHALLTSPMAENLFERAIIQSGAGRRHFSGRYLSHENTSGEASAETAGLLFAQKFHIEGQGQTALDALRALPAEDVVDGLSMMNLNGVTYTGPMIDETLTTAHPQNIYNSGSGVSVPLLVGATTSEIPVSSPFTKWPETIEEALAIFGPVGSKIAKYAYGVTQETSVTDLVLDIIRDTGMVEPARFVMKAAEAQGQPVYGYRFAYVADVLKPTSKGADHASEIVYAFNTLHAQYHDAVTAADQAMAERVHQYWVNFIRYGNPNGLGVPHWSRYRGWADNLMMFSNQGVEQSGMVFDPWKVRLTLIESIQPPL
;
A
#
# COMPACT_ATOMS: atom_id res chain seq x y z
N MET A 1 -53.59 24.78 -77.98
CA MET A 1 -52.26 24.54 -77.41
C MET A 1 -52.28 24.98 -75.96
N LYS A 2 -52.49 24.05 -74.99
CA LYS A 2 -52.50 24.32 -73.55
C LYS A 2 -51.18 23.79 -72.94
N LYS A 3 -50.36 24.67 -72.34
CA LYS A 3 -49.10 24.31 -71.61
C LYS A 3 -49.49 23.88 -70.22
N ASN A 4 -49.25 22.62 -69.87
CA ASN A 4 -49.30 22.11 -68.49
C ASN A 4 -48.03 22.51 -67.78
N ARG A 5 -48.14 23.24 -66.66
CA ARG A 5 -47.05 23.48 -65.69
C ARG A 5 -47.15 22.43 -64.58
N ILE A 6 -46.14 21.57 -64.47
CA ILE A 6 -45.96 20.64 -63.39
C ILE A 6 -45.28 21.40 -62.28
N TYR A 7 -45.91 21.54 -61.12
CA TYR A 7 -45.28 22.02 -59.89
C TYR A 7 -44.62 20.83 -59.17
N MET A 8 -43.32 20.81 -59.12
CA MET A 8 -42.55 19.91 -58.18
C MET A 8 -42.67 20.48 -56.79
N LEU A 9 -43.31 19.74 -55.89
CA LEU A 9 -43.33 20.00 -54.45
C LEU A 9 -42.07 19.37 -53.85
N ALA A 10 -41.08 20.18 -53.46
CA ALA A 10 -39.92 19.72 -52.73
C ALA A 10 -40.33 19.53 -51.28
N LEU A 11 -40.40 18.26 -50.80
CA LEU A 11 -40.58 17.92 -49.42
C LEU A 11 -39.22 18.11 -48.72
N ALA A 12 -39.05 19.16 -47.93
CA ALA A 12 -37.95 19.34 -47.04
C ALA A 12 -38.16 18.43 -45.80
N ILE A 13 -37.45 17.30 -45.76
CA ILE A 13 -37.37 16.47 -44.56
C ILE A 13 -36.41 17.20 -43.61
N VAL A 14 -36.95 17.92 -42.63
CA VAL A 14 -36.20 18.42 -41.48
C VAL A 14 -35.90 17.22 -40.60
N GLY A 15 -34.72 16.65 -40.75
CA GLY A 15 -34.19 15.66 -39.81
C GLY A 15 -33.99 16.33 -38.47
N LEU A 16 -34.91 16.15 -37.52
CA LEU A 16 -34.69 16.38 -36.12
C LEU A 16 -33.64 15.35 -35.66
N SER A 17 -32.39 15.75 -35.65
CA SER A 17 -31.35 15.04 -34.89
C SER A 17 -31.72 15.17 -33.41
N CYS A 18 -32.48 14.23 -32.88
CA CYS A 18 -32.57 14.01 -31.45
C CYS A 18 -31.13 13.69 -30.98
N HIS A 19 -30.42 14.69 -30.53
CA HIS A 19 -29.32 14.48 -29.62
C HIS A 19 -29.96 13.96 -28.33
N VAL A 20 -30.15 12.63 -28.26
CA VAL A 20 -30.28 11.95 -26.99
C VAL A 20 -28.94 12.19 -26.34
N SER A 21 -28.84 13.20 -25.45
CA SER A 21 -27.84 13.20 -24.42
C SER A 21 -27.99 11.88 -23.69
N ALA A 22 -27.14 10.91 -24.03
CA ALA A 22 -26.95 9.75 -23.21
C ALA A 22 -26.55 10.32 -21.87
N HIS A 23 -27.48 10.46 -20.94
CA HIS A 23 -27.19 10.50 -19.53
C HIS A 23 -26.46 9.18 -19.30
N GLU A 24 -25.13 9.25 -19.37
CA GLU A 24 -24.28 8.10 -19.16
C GLU A 24 -24.69 7.53 -17.82
N ASN A 25 -25.10 6.26 -17.86
CA ASN A 25 -25.72 5.60 -16.71
C ASN A 25 -24.63 5.36 -15.67
N THR A 26 -24.43 6.31 -14.74
CA THR A 26 -23.50 6.22 -13.62
C THR A 26 -24.06 5.38 -12.47
N ILE A 27 -25.21 4.72 -12.67
CA ILE A 27 -25.81 3.83 -11.68
C ILE A 27 -25.30 2.41 -11.95
N VAL A 28 -24.72 1.81 -10.91
CA VAL A 28 -24.26 0.42 -10.91
C VAL A 28 -25.02 -0.37 -9.84
N LYS A 29 -25.28 -1.65 -10.12
CA LYS A 29 -25.85 -2.60 -9.17
C LYS A 29 -24.77 -3.54 -8.68
N ILE A 30 -24.60 -3.60 -7.36
CA ILE A 30 -23.77 -4.60 -6.68
C ILE A 30 -24.66 -5.51 -5.83
N LYS A 31 -24.04 -6.47 -5.13
CA LYS A 31 -24.72 -7.42 -4.26
C LYS A 31 -25.63 -6.73 -3.22
N ASP A 32 -25.16 -5.63 -2.63
CA ASP A 32 -25.79 -4.98 -1.48
C ASP A 32 -26.77 -3.86 -1.87
N GLY A 33 -26.79 -3.39 -3.13
CA GLY A 33 -27.73 -2.37 -3.58
C GLY A 33 -27.32 -1.66 -4.87
N LEU A 34 -28.03 -0.56 -5.17
CA LEU A 34 -27.69 0.33 -6.27
C LEU A 34 -26.84 1.51 -5.75
N MET A 35 -25.91 1.98 -6.57
CA MET A 35 -25.15 3.19 -6.27
C MET A 35 -24.96 4.07 -7.51
N GLN A 36 -24.78 5.37 -7.30
CA GLN A 36 -24.55 6.35 -8.34
C GLN A 36 -23.20 7.03 -8.17
N GLY A 37 -22.33 6.88 -9.17
CA GLY A 37 -21.04 7.55 -9.24
C GLY A 37 -21.09 8.91 -9.93
N VAL A 38 -19.90 9.45 -10.19
CA VAL A 38 -19.67 10.71 -10.91
C VAL A 38 -18.94 10.41 -12.21
N HIS A 39 -19.50 10.87 -13.32
CA HIS A 39 -18.84 10.85 -14.61
C HIS A 39 -18.02 12.13 -14.80
N ASN A 40 -16.75 11.96 -15.11
CA ASN A 40 -15.84 13.06 -15.41
C ASN A 40 -14.97 12.69 -16.62
N ASP A 41 -15.19 13.35 -17.75
CA ASP A 41 -14.55 13.07 -19.04
C ASP A 41 -14.70 11.59 -19.46
N SER A 42 -13.57 10.86 -19.45
CA SER A 42 -13.48 9.45 -19.86
C SER A 42 -13.49 8.46 -18.68
N VAL A 43 -13.79 8.90 -17.46
CA VAL A 43 -13.74 8.10 -16.23
C VAL A 43 -15.03 8.27 -15.44
N ILE A 44 -15.53 7.17 -14.88
CA ILE A 44 -16.57 7.19 -13.86
C ILE A 44 -15.93 6.79 -12.54
N SER A 45 -16.14 7.61 -11.49
CA SER A 45 -15.67 7.32 -10.13
C SER A 45 -16.84 7.08 -9.19
N TYR A 46 -16.66 6.13 -8.28
CA TYR A 46 -17.58 5.82 -7.18
C TYR A 46 -16.77 5.90 -5.90
N LYS A 47 -17.15 6.76 -4.99
CA LYS A 47 -16.40 7.04 -3.76
C LYS A 47 -17.25 6.80 -2.53
N GLY A 48 -16.62 6.41 -1.41
CA GLY A 48 -17.31 6.15 -0.15
C GLY A 48 -18.23 4.92 -0.19
N ILE A 49 -17.84 3.87 -0.90
CA ILE A 49 -18.58 2.61 -0.95
C ILE A 49 -18.27 1.82 0.33
N PRO A 50 -19.26 1.50 1.18
CA PRO A 50 -19.03 0.64 2.33
C PRO A 50 -18.76 -0.81 1.88
N TYR A 51 -17.70 -1.42 2.38
CA TYR A 51 -17.38 -2.83 2.11
C TYR A 51 -17.59 -3.72 3.35
N ALA A 52 -17.78 -3.11 4.52
CA ALA A 52 -18.13 -3.77 5.77
C ALA A 52 -19.02 -2.84 6.63
N GLN A 53 -19.68 -3.43 7.65
CA GLN A 53 -20.42 -2.63 8.62
C GLN A 53 -19.48 -1.71 9.41
N PRO A 54 -19.98 -0.56 9.92
CA PRO A 54 -19.22 0.32 10.81
C PRO A 54 -18.65 -0.46 12.01
N PRO A 55 -17.33 -0.49 12.23
CA PRO A 55 -16.71 -1.24 13.33
C PRO A 55 -16.76 -0.46 14.65
N VAL A 56 -17.97 -0.12 15.10
CA VAL A 56 -18.24 0.73 16.28
C VAL A 56 -18.94 -0.04 17.37
N GLY A 57 -18.84 0.41 18.62
CA GLY A 57 -19.51 -0.19 19.77
C GLY A 57 -19.08 -1.66 19.95
N ASP A 58 -20.02 -2.60 19.92
CA ASP A 58 -19.75 -4.04 20.06
C ASP A 58 -18.93 -4.62 18.88
N LEU A 59 -18.90 -3.94 17.74
CA LEU A 59 -18.09 -4.33 16.60
C LEU A 59 -16.65 -3.77 16.65
N ARG A 60 -16.32 -2.90 17.60
CA ARG A 60 -14.93 -2.51 17.85
C ARG A 60 -14.13 -3.75 18.26
N TRP A 61 -12.98 -3.96 17.56
CA TRP A 61 -12.14 -5.16 17.70
C TRP A 61 -12.87 -6.48 17.40
N ARG A 62 -13.72 -6.44 16.35
CA ARG A 62 -14.28 -7.62 15.70
C ARG A 62 -13.75 -7.70 14.27
N ALA A 63 -13.73 -8.90 13.70
CA ALA A 63 -13.57 -9.08 12.26
C ALA A 63 -14.61 -8.23 11.50
N PRO A 64 -14.29 -7.67 10.32
CA PRO A 64 -15.25 -6.88 9.55
C PRO A 64 -16.50 -7.71 9.24
N GLN A 65 -17.67 -7.15 9.50
CA GLN A 65 -18.96 -7.79 9.27
C GLN A 65 -19.54 -7.40 7.92
N PRO A 66 -20.27 -8.30 7.23
CA PRO A 66 -20.89 -7.98 5.95
C PRO A 66 -21.77 -6.74 6.00
N VAL A 67 -21.76 -5.94 4.95
CA VAL A 67 -22.62 -4.76 4.82
C VAL A 67 -24.10 -5.17 4.81
N ASN A 68 -24.96 -4.39 5.45
CA ASN A 68 -26.40 -4.53 5.29
C ASN A 68 -26.82 -4.01 3.93
N ALA A 69 -27.60 -4.78 3.18
CA ALA A 69 -28.19 -4.32 1.93
C ALA A 69 -29.05 -3.07 2.14
N TRP A 70 -29.01 -2.16 1.16
CA TRP A 70 -29.77 -0.91 1.22
C TRP A 70 -30.80 -0.81 0.11
N ASP A 71 -31.90 -0.10 0.41
CA ASP A 71 -32.90 0.28 -0.57
C ASP A 71 -32.54 1.61 -1.25
N GLY A 72 -33.01 1.78 -2.52
CA GLY A 72 -32.75 2.99 -3.29
C GLY A 72 -31.36 3.03 -3.91
N VAL A 73 -30.86 4.25 -4.17
CA VAL A 73 -29.57 4.48 -4.83
C VAL A 73 -28.64 5.24 -3.89
N LEU A 74 -27.56 4.59 -3.47
CA LEU A 74 -26.51 5.21 -2.65
C LEU A 74 -25.75 6.26 -3.48
N PRO A 75 -25.63 7.51 -3.03
CA PRO A 75 -24.81 8.52 -3.70
C PRO A 75 -23.31 8.26 -3.42
N ALA A 76 -22.63 7.55 -4.32
CA ALA A 76 -21.21 7.25 -4.24
C ALA A 76 -20.37 8.36 -4.92
N LYS A 77 -20.49 9.61 -4.46
CA LYS A 77 -19.91 10.81 -5.08
C LYS A 77 -18.72 11.37 -4.33
N ASP A 78 -18.73 11.22 -3.03
CA ASP A 78 -17.76 11.78 -2.12
C ASP A 78 -17.04 10.67 -1.34
N TYR A 79 -15.80 10.90 -0.95
CA TYR A 79 -15.08 9.97 -0.09
C TYR A 79 -15.83 9.73 1.23
N GLY A 80 -15.84 8.49 1.69
CA GLY A 80 -16.21 8.16 3.07
C GLY A 80 -15.20 8.73 4.07
N SER A 81 -15.47 8.54 5.37
CA SER A 81 -14.52 8.93 6.40
C SER A 81 -13.23 8.12 6.30
N ASP A 82 -12.08 8.77 6.53
CA ASP A 82 -10.84 8.07 6.81
C ASP A 82 -10.83 7.56 8.26
N CYS A 83 -10.02 6.54 8.55
CA CYS A 83 -10.01 5.90 9.86
C CYS A 83 -9.41 6.82 10.94
N MET A 84 -9.87 6.64 12.20
CA MET A 84 -9.41 7.41 13.36
C MET A 84 -7.89 7.35 13.49
N GLN A 85 -7.28 8.53 13.60
CA GLN A 85 -5.84 8.75 13.66
C GLN A 85 -5.50 10.15 14.15
N VAL A 86 -4.23 10.40 14.48
CA VAL A 86 -3.72 11.77 14.67
C VAL A 86 -2.99 12.18 13.41
N PRO A 87 -3.50 13.13 12.61
CA PRO A 87 -2.78 13.66 11.46
C PRO A 87 -1.41 14.23 11.89
N PHE A 88 -0.39 14.07 11.04
CA PHE A 88 0.94 14.61 11.35
C PHE A 88 1.39 15.61 10.27
N PRO A 89 2.14 16.66 10.64
CA PRO A 89 2.68 17.61 9.68
C PRO A 89 3.67 16.95 8.73
N GLY A 90 3.57 17.27 7.43
CA GLY A 90 4.49 16.75 6.40
C GLY A 90 4.10 15.37 5.88
N ASP A 91 2.85 14.93 6.07
CA ASP A 91 2.33 13.74 5.41
C ASP A 91 2.49 13.87 3.88
N ALA A 92 3.10 12.86 3.27
CA ALA A 92 3.28 12.80 1.82
C ALA A 92 1.95 12.69 1.05
N ALA A 93 0.89 12.23 1.71
CA ALA A 93 -0.44 12.04 1.14
C ALA A 93 -1.53 12.57 2.07
N PRO A 94 -1.68 13.92 2.18
CA PRO A 94 -2.65 14.54 3.08
C PRO A 94 -4.08 14.08 2.79
N LEU A 95 -4.83 13.78 3.84
CA LEU A 95 -6.20 13.30 3.76
C LEU A 95 -7.19 14.42 3.38
N ASN A 96 -8.24 14.04 2.64
CA ASN A 96 -9.35 14.92 2.29
C ASN A 96 -10.66 14.56 3.02
N GLY A 97 -10.70 13.42 3.72
CA GLY A 97 -11.87 12.92 4.43
C GLY A 97 -11.97 13.42 5.88
N LYS A 98 -13.15 13.19 6.48
CA LYS A 98 -13.33 13.31 7.93
C LYS A 98 -12.79 12.04 8.60
N LEU A 99 -12.36 12.14 9.86
CA LEU A 99 -11.91 11.00 10.64
C LEU A 99 -13.09 10.37 11.40
N SER A 100 -13.21 9.06 11.37
CA SER A 100 -14.25 8.31 12.09
C SER A 100 -13.80 6.87 12.35
N GLU A 101 -14.40 6.22 13.35
CA GLU A 101 -14.34 4.75 13.46
C GLU A 101 -15.14 4.08 12.33
N ASP A 102 -16.26 4.70 11.89
CA ASP A 102 -16.99 4.30 10.68
C ASP A 102 -16.18 4.73 9.45
N CYS A 103 -15.26 3.86 9.03
CA CYS A 103 -14.27 4.18 8.01
C CYS A 103 -14.01 3.05 7.00
N LEU A 104 -14.75 1.94 7.06
CA LEU A 104 -14.52 0.80 6.18
C LEU A 104 -15.13 1.01 4.79
N PHE A 105 -14.56 2.00 4.09
CA PHE A 105 -14.95 2.41 2.76
C PHE A 105 -13.86 2.12 1.73
N LEU A 106 -14.30 1.93 0.49
CA LEU A 106 -13.44 1.87 -0.69
C LEU A 106 -13.94 2.80 -1.79
N ASN A 107 -13.10 3.06 -2.78
CA ASN A 107 -13.42 3.89 -3.93
C ASN A 107 -13.03 3.15 -5.21
N VAL A 108 -13.79 3.36 -6.29
CA VAL A 108 -13.58 2.72 -7.59
C VAL A 108 -13.51 3.76 -8.69
N TRP A 109 -12.52 3.67 -9.57
CA TRP A 109 -12.42 4.40 -10.82
C TRP A 109 -12.46 3.42 -11.98
N GLN A 110 -13.34 3.66 -12.94
CA GLN A 110 -13.45 2.84 -14.14
C GLN A 110 -13.44 3.72 -15.40
N PRO A 111 -12.97 3.20 -16.55
CA PRO A 111 -13.19 3.86 -17.83
C PRO A 111 -14.67 4.03 -18.10
N ALA A 112 -15.09 5.22 -18.57
CA ALA A 112 -16.47 5.47 -18.95
C ALA A 112 -16.87 4.70 -20.23
N GLU A 113 -15.90 4.45 -21.11
CA GLU A 113 -16.13 3.71 -22.35
C GLU A 113 -16.43 2.23 -22.05
N PRO A 114 -17.59 1.72 -22.51
CA PRO A 114 -17.93 0.32 -22.36
C PRO A 114 -16.91 -0.61 -23.04
N SER A 115 -16.59 -1.73 -22.41
CA SER A 115 -15.74 -2.77 -22.97
C SER A 115 -16.52 -4.09 -23.14
N ARG A 116 -16.17 -4.85 -24.16
CA ARG A 116 -16.71 -6.21 -24.37
C ARG A 116 -16.04 -7.25 -23.48
N THR A 117 -14.89 -6.93 -22.94
CA THR A 117 -14.11 -7.78 -22.02
C THR A 117 -13.92 -7.06 -20.71
N LEU A 118 -13.90 -7.80 -19.61
CA LEU A 118 -13.54 -7.28 -18.30
C LEU A 118 -12.10 -6.79 -18.32
N ARG A 119 -11.80 -5.79 -17.49
CA ARG A 119 -10.52 -5.08 -17.44
C ARG A 119 -9.70 -5.53 -16.23
N PRO A 120 -8.36 -5.49 -16.29
CA PRO A 120 -7.54 -5.75 -15.13
C PRO A 120 -7.86 -4.76 -14.00
N VAL A 121 -7.70 -5.24 -12.77
CA VAL A 121 -8.03 -4.51 -11.54
C VAL A 121 -6.76 -4.21 -10.77
N MET A 122 -6.64 -3.00 -10.24
CA MET A 122 -5.64 -2.60 -9.27
C MET A 122 -6.34 -2.33 -7.93
N VAL A 123 -5.83 -2.89 -6.84
CA VAL A 123 -6.26 -2.54 -5.47
C VAL A 123 -5.10 -1.87 -4.76
N TRP A 124 -5.28 -0.60 -4.38
CA TRP A 124 -4.31 0.21 -3.65
C TRP A 124 -4.51 0.10 -2.15
N ILE A 125 -3.43 -0.24 -1.43
CA ILE A 125 -3.34 -0.28 0.03
C ILE A 125 -2.36 0.80 0.46
N HIS A 126 -2.85 1.83 1.14
CA HIS A 126 -2.04 2.98 1.55
C HIS A 126 -1.04 2.63 2.67
N GLY A 127 0.00 3.44 2.78
CA GLY A 127 1.00 3.40 3.84
C GLY A 127 0.59 4.13 5.11
N GLY A 128 1.60 4.63 5.86
CA GLY A 128 1.41 5.42 7.07
C GLY A 128 1.64 4.65 8.37
N GLY A 129 2.52 3.63 8.36
CA GLY A 129 2.99 2.91 9.56
C GLY A 129 1.89 2.20 10.34
N PHE A 130 0.78 1.86 9.70
CA PHE A 130 -0.43 1.29 10.32
C PHE A 130 -1.11 2.21 11.36
N VAL A 131 -0.74 3.46 11.45
CA VAL A 131 -1.30 4.45 12.40
C VAL A 131 -1.84 5.69 11.73
N ASN A 132 -1.41 5.96 10.50
CA ASN A 132 -1.86 7.09 9.67
C ASN A 132 -2.23 6.62 8.26
N GLY A 133 -2.81 7.53 7.48
CA GLY A 133 -3.18 7.31 6.09
C GLY A 133 -4.66 7.10 5.87
N GLY A 134 -5.03 7.00 4.59
CA GLY A 134 -6.41 6.81 4.14
C GLY A 134 -6.51 6.86 2.62
N SER A 135 -7.63 6.43 2.10
CA SER A 135 -7.86 6.34 0.66
C SER A 135 -8.34 7.65 0.02
N SER A 136 -8.55 8.71 0.82
CA SER A 136 -9.07 9.99 0.34
C SER A 136 -8.00 10.93 -0.21
N ALA A 137 -6.70 10.61 -0.05
CA ALA A 137 -5.62 11.47 -0.48
C ALA A 137 -5.61 11.69 -2.01
N ALA A 138 -5.41 12.95 -2.43
CA ALA A 138 -5.40 13.31 -3.86
C ALA A 138 -4.28 12.61 -4.65
N ASN A 139 -3.20 12.24 -3.99
CA ASN A 139 -2.08 11.50 -4.58
C ASN A 139 -2.49 10.11 -5.10
N TYR A 140 -3.58 9.56 -4.58
CA TYR A 140 -4.11 8.23 -4.91
C TYR A 140 -5.29 8.27 -5.90
N ASP A 141 -5.52 9.39 -6.59
CA ASP A 141 -6.59 9.49 -7.59
C ASP A 141 -6.38 8.48 -8.74
N GLY A 142 -7.37 7.63 -8.95
CA GLY A 142 -7.31 6.52 -9.91
C GLY A 142 -7.54 6.89 -11.37
N THR A 143 -7.77 8.18 -11.66
CA THR A 143 -8.14 8.66 -13.01
C THR A 143 -7.14 8.25 -14.09
N SER A 144 -5.82 8.36 -13.81
CA SER A 144 -4.78 7.98 -14.78
C SER A 144 -4.78 6.49 -15.08
N PHE A 145 -4.97 5.63 -14.10
CA PHE A 145 -5.13 4.19 -14.31
C PHE A 145 -6.40 3.86 -15.09
N ALA A 146 -7.52 4.50 -14.77
CA ALA A 146 -8.78 4.31 -15.49
C ALA A 146 -8.66 4.76 -16.96
N LYS A 147 -8.05 5.91 -17.24
CA LYS A 147 -7.75 6.35 -18.62
C LYS A 147 -6.89 5.34 -19.39
N ASN A 148 -6.08 4.57 -18.68
CA ASN A 148 -5.29 3.46 -19.24
C ASN A 148 -6.02 2.11 -19.20
N GLY A 149 -7.35 2.07 -19.05
CA GLY A 149 -8.15 0.86 -19.16
C GLY A 149 -8.01 -0.12 -17.99
N ILE A 150 -7.68 0.36 -16.80
CA ILE A 150 -7.60 -0.41 -15.54
C ILE A 150 -8.77 0.04 -14.67
N VAL A 151 -9.43 -0.89 -14.00
CA VAL A 151 -10.34 -0.57 -12.90
C VAL A 151 -9.50 -0.44 -11.63
N MET A 152 -9.43 0.77 -11.07
CA MET A 152 -8.64 1.04 -9.87
C MET A 152 -9.55 1.12 -8.64
N VAL A 153 -9.14 0.47 -7.57
CA VAL A 153 -9.80 0.47 -6.25
C VAL A 153 -8.82 0.98 -5.20
N SER A 154 -9.19 1.96 -4.37
CA SER A 154 -8.47 2.32 -3.15
C SER A 154 -9.29 1.96 -1.94
N ILE A 155 -8.65 1.47 -0.88
CA ILE A 155 -9.32 0.97 0.31
C ILE A 155 -8.83 1.69 1.57
N ASN A 156 -9.74 1.94 2.52
CA ASN A 156 -9.40 2.18 3.91
C ASN A 156 -9.28 0.86 4.67
N TYR A 157 -8.56 0.86 5.77
CA TYR A 157 -8.50 -0.22 6.76
C TYR A 157 -8.24 0.39 8.14
N ARG A 158 -8.71 -0.26 9.21
CA ARG A 158 -8.54 0.25 10.58
C ARG A 158 -7.07 0.39 10.95
N LEU A 159 -6.78 1.50 11.63
CA LEU A 159 -5.45 1.94 11.99
C LEU A 159 -5.22 1.93 13.49
N GLY A 160 -3.96 2.01 13.90
CA GLY A 160 -3.58 2.12 15.30
C GLY A 160 -4.19 1.00 16.14
N ARG A 161 -4.64 1.36 17.34
CA ARG A 161 -5.28 0.37 18.23
C ARG A 161 -6.67 -0.09 17.76
N PHE A 162 -7.32 0.62 16.83
CA PHE A 162 -8.57 0.11 16.23
C PHE A 162 -8.31 -1.07 15.30
N GLY A 163 -7.18 -1.04 14.58
CA GLY A 163 -6.80 -2.08 13.62
C GLY A 163 -5.88 -3.16 14.19
N PHE A 164 -5.10 -2.82 15.23
CA PHE A 164 -4.04 -3.71 15.76
C PHE A 164 -4.01 -3.63 17.28
N PHE A 165 -4.81 -4.47 17.92
CA PHE A 165 -4.98 -4.49 19.37
C PHE A 165 -5.25 -5.90 19.88
N ALA A 166 -4.52 -6.30 20.90
CA ALA A 166 -4.70 -7.57 21.59
C ALA A 166 -4.92 -7.30 23.08
N HIS A 167 -5.80 -8.07 23.69
CA HIS A 167 -6.03 -8.07 25.13
C HIS A 167 -6.58 -9.43 25.54
N PRO A 168 -6.20 -10.01 26.70
CA PRO A 168 -6.70 -11.33 27.12
C PRO A 168 -8.23 -11.44 27.17
N ALA A 169 -8.95 -10.34 27.38
CA ALA A 169 -10.42 -10.35 27.35
C ALA A 169 -10.97 -10.62 25.94
N LEU A 170 -10.28 -10.15 24.86
CA LEU A 170 -10.65 -10.46 23.49
C LEU A 170 -10.38 -11.94 23.17
N THR A 171 -9.25 -12.46 23.61
CA THR A 171 -8.91 -13.89 23.46
C THR A 171 -9.88 -14.78 24.21
N ALA A 172 -10.27 -14.40 25.44
CA ALA A 172 -11.24 -15.14 26.24
C ALA A 172 -12.66 -15.11 25.64
N ALA A 173 -13.07 -13.99 25.04
CA ALA A 173 -14.35 -13.86 24.34
C ALA A 173 -14.41 -14.76 23.09
N ASN A 174 -13.26 -14.97 22.40
CA ASN A 174 -13.10 -15.84 21.24
C ASN A 174 -14.20 -15.65 20.17
N GLU A 175 -14.51 -14.40 19.86
CA GLU A 175 -15.63 -14.03 18.99
C GLU A 175 -15.30 -14.17 17.49
N ASP A 176 -14.02 -14.24 17.11
CA ASP A 176 -13.55 -14.30 15.72
C ASP A 176 -12.45 -15.36 15.55
N PRO A 177 -12.29 -15.94 14.33
CA PRO A 177 -11.30 -16.99 14.07
C PRO A 177 -9.85 -16.50 14.13
N ALA A 178 -9.62 -15.19 13.91
CA ALA A 178 -8.33 -14.53 14.08
C ALA A 178 -8.52 -13.30 14.96
N LEU A 179 -7.49 -12.90 15.69
CA LEU A 179 -7.54 -11.83 16.68
C LEU A 179 -6.35 -10.88 16.51
N GLY A 180 -6.52 -9.64 16.94
CA GLY A 180 -5.45 -8.66 17.02
C GLY A 180 -5.11 -7.92 15.71
N ASN A 181 -5.28 -8.55 14.56
CA ASN A 181 -4.93 -8.00 13.24
C ASN A 181 -6.17 -7.54 12.45
N TYR A 182 -7.06 -6.79 13.08
CA TYR A 182 -8.34 -6.37 12.48
C TYR A 182 -8.15 -5.53 11.21
N GLY A 183 -7.10 -4.68 11.15
CA GLY A 183 -6.78 -3.91 9.95
C GLY A 183 -6.37 -4.77 8.75
N LEU A 184 -5.68 -5.91 8.97
CA LEU A 184 -5.39 -6.88 7.91
C LEU A 184 -6.65 -7.66 7.51
N MET A 185 -7.55 -7.96 8.45
CA MET A 185 -8.85 -8.56 8.14
C MET A 185 -9.71 -7.65 7.28
N ASP A 186 -9.66 -6.33 7.53
CA ASP A 186 -10.35 -5.31 6.73
C ASP A 186 -9.85 -5.33 5.28
N GLN A 187 -8.53 -5.44 5.07
CA GLN A 187 -7.94 -5.55 3.73
C GLN A 187 -8.38 -6.84 3.01
N ILE A 188 -8.45 -7.96 3.72
CA ILE A 188 -8.98 -9.23 3.18
C ILE A 188 -10.46 -9.08 2.81
N ALA A 189 -11.27 -8.46 3.65
CA ALA A 189 -12.68 -8.22 3.37
C ALA A 189 -12.88 -7.29 2.16
N ALA A 190 -12.06 -6.26 2.01
CA ALA A 190 -12.07 -5.39 0.83
C ALA A 190 -11.69 -6.17 -0.45
N LEU A 191 -10.71 -7.06 -0.40
CA LEU A 191 -10.36 -7.93 -1.52
C LEU A 191 -11.47 -8.94 -1.85
N GLN A 192 -12.15 -9.48 -0.85
CA GLN A 192 -13.34 -10.33 -1.04
C GLN A 192 -14.47 -9.53 -1.71
N TRP A 193 -14.71 -8.29 -1.25
CA TRP A 193 -15.66 -7.39 -1.89
C TRP A 193 -15.32 -7.17 -3.38
N VAL A 194 -14.04 -6.97 -3.71
CA VAL A 194 -13.56 -6.85 -5.10
C VAL A 194 -13.88 -8.12 -5.88
N LYS A 195 -13.58 -9.30 -5.36
CA LYS A 195 -13.91 -10.58 -6.01
C LYS A 195 -15.41 -10.71 -6.31
N GLU A 196 -16.27 -10.26 -5.40
CA GLU A 196 -17.73 -10.39 -5.53
C GLU A 196 -18.35 -9.32 -6.46
N ASN A 197 -17.82 -8.09 -6.49
CA ASN A 197 -18.54 -6.94 -7.03
C ASN A 197 -17.87 -6.25 -8.21
N ILE A 198 -16.54 -6.42 -8.42
CA ILE A 198 -15.79 -5.57 -9.35
C ILE A 198 -16.20 -5.76 -10.82
N ALA A 199 -16.80 -6.90 -11.16
CA ALA A 199 -17.35 -7.15 -12.49
C ALA A 199 -18.48 -6.17 -12.86
N SER A 200 -19.23 -5.67 -11.87
CA SER A 200 -20.26 -4.62 -12.08
C SER A 200 -19.65 -3.28 -12.52
N PHE A 201 -18.36 -3.06 -12.23
CA PHE A 201 -17.58 -1.91 -12.65
C PHE A 201 -16.70 -2.20 -13.88
N GLY A 202 -16.94 -3.32 -14.57
CA GLY A 202 -16.17 -3.74 -15.74
C GLY A 202 -14.78 -4.28 -15.42
N GLY A 203 -14.45 -4.56 -14.13
CA GLY A 203 -13.20 -5.18 -13.69
C GLY A 203 -13.26 -6.71 -13.72
N ASP A 204 -12.13 -7.36 -13.98
CA ASP A 204 -12.01 -8.82 -13.95
C ASP A 204 -11.56 -9.28 -12.56
N PRO A 205 -12.42 -9.99 -11.81
CA PRO A 205 -12.07 -10.50 -10.48
C PRO A 205 -10.93 -11.53 -10.49
N ASN A 206 -10.56 -12.06 -11.67
CA ASN A 206 -9.45 -12.99 -11.85
C ASN A 206 -8.19 -12.32 -12.39
N GLN A 207 -8.15 -11.00 -12.44
CA GLN A 207 -6.99 -10.20 -12.83
C GLN A 207 -6.75 -9.05 -11.85
N VAL A 208 -6.70 -9.37 -10.57
CA VAL A 208 -6.48 -8.42 -9.48
C VAL A 208 -4.98 -8.30 -9.19
N THR A 209 -4.48 -7.08 -9.16
CA THR A 209 -3.12 -6.75 -8.70
C THR A 209 -3.22 -5.91 -7.43
N VAL A 210 -2.67 -6.40 -6.32
CA VAL A 210 -2.53 -5.60 -5.09
C VAL A 210 -1.29 -4.72 -5.21
N VAL A 211 -1.43 -3.45 -4.83
CA VAL A 211 -0.34 -2.46 -4.89
C VAL A 211 -0.32 -1.70 -3.58
N GLY A 212 0.85 -1.56 -2.97
CA GLY A 212 0.96 -0.83 -1.71
C GLY A 212 2.36 -0.32 -1.46
N GLU A 213 2.42 0.77 -0.72
CA GLU A 213 3.67 1.43 -0.34
C GLU A 213 3.81 1.44 1.18
N SER A 214 5.07 1.34 1.69
CA SER A 214 5.36 1.40 3.13
C SER A 214 4.56 0.35 3.92
N ALA A 215 3.74 0.77 4.88
CA ALA A 215 2.83 -0.13 5.61
C ALA A 215 1.85 -0.86 4.68
N GLY A 216 1.46 -0.27 3.54
CA GLY A 216 0.72 -0.97 2.48
C GLY A 216 1.53 -2.08 1.83
N GLY A 217 2.83 -1.87 1.61
CA GLY A 217 3.75 -2.90 1.15
C GLY A 217 3.97 -4.01 2.19
N LEU A 218 4.10 -3.65 3.48
CA LEU A 218 4.12 -4.60 4.60
C LEU A 218 2.81 -5.42 4.68
N SER A 219 1.67 -4.77 4.42
CA SER A 219 0.37 -5.45 4.32
C SER A 219 0.37 -6.50 3.21
N ILE A 220 0.95 -6.17 2.03
CA ILE A 220 1.04 -7.12 0.93
C ILE A 220 1.91 -8.33 1.32
N HIS A 221 3.00 -8.15 2.08
CA HIS A 221 3.74 -9.29 2.62
C HIS A 221 2.89 -10.15 3.56
N ALA A 222 2.08 -9.53 4.42
CA ALA A 222 1.15 -10.27 5.27
C ALA A 222 0.12 -11.06 4.42
N LEU A 223 -0.44 -10.45 3.37
CA LEU A 223 -1.37 -11.13 2.45
C LEU A 223 -0.70 -12.25 1.65
N LEU A 224 0.53 -12.05 1.14
CA LEU A 224 1.30 -13.07 0.42
C LEU A 224 1.66 -14.28 1.29
N THR A 225 1.73 -14.09 2.60
CA THR A 225 2.12 -15.14 3.56
C THR A 225 0.96 -15.65 4.41
N SER A 226 -0.26 -15.16 4.16
CA SER A 226 -1.47 -15.56 4.87
C SER A 226 -2.27 -16.63 4.13
N PRO A 227 -2.67 -17.71 4.79
CA PRO A 227 -3.60 -18.68 4.20
C PRO A 227 -4.99 -18.09 3.95
N MET A 228 -5.37 -16.99 4.64
CA MET A 228 -6.68 -16.35 4.49
C MET A 228 -6.77 -15.45 3.24
N ALA A 229 -5.66 -15.14 2.59
CA ALA A 229 -5.63 -14.30 1.39
C ALA A 229 -5.45 -15.10 0.09
N GLU A 230 -5.49 -16.42 0.17
CA GLU A 230 -5.33 -17.30 -0.99
C GLU A 230 -6.41 -17.03 -2.05
N ASN A 231 -6.01 -16.94 -3.32
CA ASN A 231 -6.88 -16.69 -4.48
C ASN A 231 -7.60 -15.31 -4.50
N LEU A 232 -7.19 -14.35 -3.68
CA LEU A 232 -7.77 -13.00 -3.69
C LEU A 232 -7.11 -12.06 -4.71
N PHE A 233 -5.89 -12.37 -5.17
CA PHE A 233 -5.16 -11.58 -6.17
C PHE A 233 -4.19 -12.47 -6.97
N GLU A 234 -3.81 -12.01 -8.15
CA GLU A 234 -2.96 -12.72 -9.10
C GLU A 234 -1.60 -12.06 -9.33
N ARG A 235 -1.36 -10.86 -8.78
CA ARG A 235 -0.09 -10.11 -8.90
C ARG A 235 0.09 -9.18 -7.71
N ALA A 236 1.34 -8.80 -7.42
CA ALA A 236 1.60 -7.80 -6.39
C ALA A 236 2.70 -6.81 -6.79
N ILE A 237 2.50 -5.53 -6.43
CA ILE A 237 3.51 -4.47 -6.50
C ILE A 237 3.79 -3.98 -5.09
N ILE A 238 5.04 -4.10 -4.65
CA ILE A 238 5.47 -3.77 -3.30
C ILE A 238 6.47 -2.61 -3.38
N GLN A 239 6.05 -1.45 -2.92
CA GLN A 239 6.83 -0.22 -2.94
C GLN A 239 7.34 0.05 -1.52
N SER A 240 8.64 0.04 -1.30
CA SER A 240 9.26 0.33 0.01
C SER A 240 8.60 -0.41 1.18
N GLY A 241 8.27 -1.69 0.98
CA GLY A 241 7.49 -2.51 1.91
C GLY A 241 8.33 -3.41 2.83
N ALA A 242 9.65 -3.26 2.88
CA ALA A 242 10.54 -4.15 3.64
C ALA A 242 10.41 -5.64 3.21
N GLY A 243 10.03 -6.59 4.09
CA GLY A 243 9.67 -7.95 3.70
C GLY A 243 10.27 -9.11 4.50
N ARG A 244 11.12 -8.86 5.51
CA ARG A 244 11.64 -9.92 6.37
C ARG A 244 10.76 -10.20 7.57
N ARG A 245 10.23 -9.14 8.19
CA ARG A 245 9.44 -9.20 9.44
C ARG A 245 8.10 -8.53 9.27
N HIS A 246 7.12 -8.93 10.06
CA HIS A 246 5.98 -8.07 10.36
C HIS A 246 6.46 -6.86 11.19
N PHE A 247 5.62 -5.83 11.28
CA PHE A 247 5.99 -4.56 11.88
C PHE A 247 6.59 -4.70 13.29
N SER A 248 5.93 -5.42 14.21
CA SER A 248 6.39 -5.55 15.59
C SER A 248 7.16 -6.83 15.88
N GLY A 249 6.90 -7.89 15.17
CA GLY A 249 7.45 -9.22 15.47
C GLY A 249 6.93 -9.89 16.75
N ARG A 250 5.96 -9.28 17.43
CA ARG A 250 5.35 -9.86 18.65
C ARG A 250 4.32 -10.93 18.30
N TYR A 251 4.24 -11.93 19.16
CA TYR A 251 3.14 -12.88 19.13
C TYR A 251 1.91 -12.32 19.86
N LEU A 252 0.73 -12.82 19.49
CA LEU A 252 -0.54 -12.40 20.09
C LEU A 252 -0.52 -12.55 21.61
N SER A 253 -0.27 -13.76 22.12
CA SER A 253 -0.51 -14.13 23.52
C SER A 253 0.73 -14.60 24.30
N HIS A 254 1.86 -14.80 23.66
CA HIS A 254 3.08 -15.29 24.32
C HIS A 254 4.33 -14.48 23.96
N GLU A 255 5.35 -14.59 24.78
CA GLU A 255 6.66 -14.02 24.55
C GLU A 255 7.34 -14.68 23.34
N ASN A 256 8.09 -13.92 22.56
CA ASN A 256 8.90 -14.48 21.47
C ASN A 256 10.23 -15.06 22.03
N THR A 257 10.97 -15.75 21.16
CA THR A 257 12.25 -16.41 21.54
C THR A 257 13.33 -15.44 22.00
N SER A 258 13.21 -14.14 21.74
CA SER A 258 14.13 -13.10 22.22
C SER A 258 13.68 -12.45 23.53
N GLY A 259 12.60 -12.90 24.14
CA GLY A 259 12.06 -12.37 25.40
C GLY A 259 11.24 -11.09 25.23
N GLU A 260 10.77 -10.80 24.02
CA GLU A 260 9.88 -9.68 23.78
C GLU A 260 8.46 -10.05 24.20
N ALA A 261 7.84 -9.20 25.04
CA ALA A 261 6.51 -9.43 25.60
C ALA A 261 5.43 -9.51 24.50
N SER A 262 4.37 -10.29 24.76
CA SER A 262 3.24 -10.49 23.85
C SER A 262 2.49 -9.18 23.53
N ALA A 263 1.69 -9.22 22.47
CA ALA A 263 0.80 -8.13 22.11
C ALA A 263 -0.30 -7.92 23.18
N GLU A 264 -0.78 -8.99 23.83
CA GLU A 264 -1.72 -8.90 24.95
C GLU A 264 -1.12 -8.14 26.15
N THR A 265 0.19 -8.27 26.40
CA THR A 265 0.87 -7.48 27.43
C THR A 265 0.77 -5.98 27.13
N ALA A 266 0.95 -5.58 25.88
CA ALA A 266 0.77 -4.17 25.49
C ALA A 266 -0.67 -3.69 25.68
N GLY A 267 -1.67 -4.56 25.40
CA GLY A 267 -3.08 -4.26 25.64
C GLY A 267 -3.43 -4.13 27.11
N LEU A 268 -2.86 -4.97 27.98
CA LEU A 268 -2.99 -4.83 29.43
C LEU A 268 -2.42 -3.50 29.94
N LEU A 269 -1.25 -3.10 29.43
CA LEU A 269 -0.64 -1.79 29.78
C LEU A 269 -1.53 -0.63 29.28
N PHE A 270 -2.15 -0.76 28.12
CA PHE A 270 -3.11 0.21 27.62
C PHE A 270 -4.35 0.28 28.52
N ALA A 271 -4.96 -0.85 28.87
CA ALA A 271 -6.12 -0.93 29.76
C ALA A 271 -5.83 -0.32 31.14
N GLN A 272 -4.65 -0.60 31.70
CA GLN A 272 -4.19 -0.04 32.98
C GLN A 272 -4.11 1.49 32.94
N LYS A 273 -3.72 2.10 31.84
CA LYS A 273 -3.69 3.57 31.67
C LYS A 273 -5.07 4.20 31.89
N PHE A 274 -6.13 3.48 31.52
CA PHE A 274 -7.53 3.91 31.70
C PHE A 274 -8.21 3.27 32.92
N HIS A 275 -7.43 2.73 33.87
CA HIS A 275 -7.94 2.10 35.09
C HIS A 275 -8.89 0.94 34.83
N ILE A 276 -8.74 0.25 33.70
CA ILE A 276 -9.51 -0.94 33.35
C ILE A 276 -8.74 -2.17 33.81
N GLU A 277 -9.34 -2.91 34.74
CA GLU A 277 -8.73 -4.10 35.34
C GLU A 277 -9.46 -5.38 34.89
N GLY A 278 -8.73 -6.50 34.96
CA GLY A 278 -9.28 -7.83 34.64
C GLY A 278 -9.07 -8.24 33.18
N GLN A 279 -9.51 -9.46 32.86
CA GLN A 279 -9.28 -10.14 31.58
C GLN A 279 -10.56 -10.80 31.03
N GLY A 280 -11.71 -10.47 31.59
CA GLY A 280 -13.01 -11.00 31.20
C GLY A 280 -13.92 -9.98 30.55
N GLN A 281 -15.20 -10.34 30.40
CA GLN A 281 -16.21 -9.55 29.70
C GLN A 281 -16.32 -8.10 30.21
N THR A 282 -16.28 -7.91 31.53
CA THR A 282 -16.36 -6.56 32.12
C THR A 282 -15.22 -5.64 31.64
N ALA A 283 -14.00 -6.18 31.51
CA ALA A 283 -12.88 -5.41 30.98
C ALA A 283 -13.06 -5.11 29.48
N LEU A 284 -13.56 -6.09 28.70
CA LEU A 284 -13.86 -5.91 27.28
C LEU A 284 -14.93 -4.85 27.06
N ASP A 285 -16.02 -4.87 27.83
CA ASP A 285 -17.09 -3.87 27.76
C ASP A 285 -16.57 -2.46 28.09
N ALA A 286 -15.73 -2.35 29.13
CA ALA A 286 -15.09 -1.08 29.49
C ALA A 286 -14.12 -0.57 28.40
N LEU A 287 -13.34 -1.45 27.78
CA LEU A 287 -12.47 -1.10 26.65
C LEU A 287 -13.28 -0.63 25.44
N ARG A 288 -14.36 -1.33 25.09
CA ARG A 288 -15.25 -0.97 23.98
C ARG A 288 -15.99 0.34 24.23
N ALA A 289 -16.21 0.71 25.50
CA ALA A 289 -16.86 1.95 25.89
C ALA A 289 -15.94 3.19 25.89
N LEU A 290 -14.62 3.02 25.71
CA LEU A 290 -13.69 4.15 25.64
C LEU A 290 -14.03 5.07 24.47
N PRO A 291 -13.98 6.43 24.66
CA PRO A 291 -14.03 7.38 23.55
C PRO A 291 -12.96 7.06 22.49
N ALA A 292 -13.25 7.35 21.23
CA ALA A 292 -12.33 7.06 20.12
C ALA A 292 -10.98 7.76 20.30
N GLU A 293 -10.98 8.99 20.80
CA GLU A 293 -9.77 9.78 21.07
C GLU A 293 -8.88 9.11 22.13
N ASP A 294 -9.47 8.46 23.12
CA ASP A 294 -8.74 7.72 24.16
C ASP A 294 -8.12 6.43 23.58
N VAL A 295 -8.80 5.77 22.64
CA VAL A 295 -8.24 4.61 21.94
C VAL A 295 -7.06 5.01 21.05
N VAL A 296 -7.15 6.15 20.34
CA VAL A 296 -6.04 6.72 19.56
C VAL A 296 -4.86 7.05 20.46
N ASP A 297 -5.12 7.76 21.59
CA ASP A 297 -4.13 8.08 22.63
C ASP A 297 -2.82 8.66 22.05
N GLY A 298 -2.93 9.66 21.18
CA GLY A 298 -1.80 10.35 20.57
C GLY A 298 -0.90 9.52 19.66
N LEU A 299 -1.31 8.29 19.33
CA LEU A 299 -0.55 7.42 18.45
C LEU A 299 -0.52 7.97 17.02
N SER A 300 0.68 8.12 16.47
CA SER A 300 0.92 8.64 15.11
C SER A 300 2.29 8.23 14.61
N MET A 301 2.59 8.50 13.33
CA MET A 301 3.94 8.29 12.76
C MET A 301 5.05 9.01 13.53
N MET A 302 4.72 10.11 14.22
CA MET A 302 5.69 10.84 15.06
C MET A 302 5.82 10.24 16.47
N ASN A 303 4.96 9.29 16.85
CA ASN A 303 4.92 8.68 18.18
C ASN A 303 4.50 7.20 18.09
N LEU A 304 5.35 6.38 17.47
CA LEU A 304 5.14 4.93 17.31
C LEU A 304 5.63 4.09 18.50
N ASN A 305 6.48 4.65 19.36
CA ASN A 305 7.25 3.89 20.36
C ASN A 305 6.53 3.70 21.70
N GLY A 306 5.20 3.65 21.70
CA GLY A 306 4.45 3.36 22.92
C GLY A 306 4.49 1.89 23.29
N VAL A 307 4.80 1.58 24.57
CA VAL A 307 4.70 0.20 25.11
C VAL A 307 3.27 -0.37 25.05
N THR A 308 2.29 0.48 24.76
CA THR A 308 0.85 0.18 24.69
C THR A 308 0.35 -0.06 23.26
N TYR A 309 1.24 -0.15 22.28
CA TYR A 309 0.90 -0.43 20.88
C TYR A 309 1.91 -1.38 20.25
N THR A 310 1.44 -2.25 19.36
CA THR A 310 2.30 -3.28 18.73
C THR A 310 2.33 -3.19 17.21
N GLY A 311 1.29 -2.67 16.54
CA GLY A 311 1.09 -2.87 15.11
C GLY A 311 0.71 -4.31 14.77
N PRO A 312 0.83 -4.72 13.50
CA PRO A 312 0.59 -6.09 13.07
C PRO A 312 1.43 -7.09 13.86
N MET A 313 0.82 -8.17 14.31
CA MET A 313 1.40 -9.19 15.19
C MET A 313 1.26 -10.59 14.60
N ILE A 314 2.00 -11.57 15.11
CA ILE A 314 1.86 -12.98 14.75
C ILE A 314 0.72 -13.58 15.59
N ASP A 315 -0.42 -13.84 14.95
CA ASP A 315 -1.63 -14.39 15.58
C ASP A 315 -1.81 -15.90 15.29
N GLU A 316 -0.86 -16.49 14.57
CA GLU A 316 -0.82 -17.92 14.19
C GLU A 316 -2.00 -18.38 13.33
N THR A 317 -2.86 -17.46 12.88
CA THR A 317 -4.04 -17.73 12.03
C THR A 317 -3.98 -16.96 10.73
N LEU A 318 -4.03 -15.63 10.77
CA LEU A 318 -3.87 -14.76 9.61
C LEU A 318 -2.39 -14.56 9.29
N THR A 319 -1.60 -14.24 10.30
CA THR A 319 -0.14 -14.09 10.24
C THR A 319 0.50 -15.26 10.99
N THR A 320 0.83 -16.33 10.26
CA THR A 320 1.27 -17.60 10.86
C THR A 320 2.73 -17.58 11.34
N ALA A 321 3.57 -16.75 10.71
CA ALA A 321 4.97 -16.57 11.03
C ALA A 321 5.48 -15.26 10.42
N HIS A 322 6.75 -14.89 10.68
CA HIS A 322 7.38 -13.81 9.94
C HIS A 322 7.45 -14.12 8.42
N PRO A 323 7.27 -13.11 7.55
CA PRO A 323 7.32 -13.30 6.10
C PRO A 323 8.58 -14.02 5.64
N GLN A 324 9.75 -13.72 6.23
CA GLN A 324 11.01 -14.40 5.91
C GLN A 324 10.92 -15.93 6.02
N ASN A 325 10.26 -16.45 7.06
CA ASN A 325 10.14 -17.90 7.28
C ASN A 325 9.25 -18.54 6.21
N ILE A 326 8.14 -17.88 5.87
CA ILE A 326 7.21 -18.33 4.82
C ILE A 326 7.86 -18.27 3.43
N TYR A 327 8.58 -17.18 3.12
CA TYR A 327 9.31 -17.08 1.85
C TYR A 327 10.42 -18.12 1.74
N ASN A 328 11.17 -18.39 2.81
CA ASN A 328 12.22 -19.41 2.82
C ASN A 328 11.66 -20.82 2.64
N SER A 329 10.48 -21.10 3.18
CA SER A 329 9.82 -22.42 3.01
C SER A 329 9.11 -22.57 1.67
N GLY A 330 8.84 -21.47 0.94
CA GLY A 330 8.08 -21.48 -0.29
C GLY A 330 6.59 -21.76 -0.12
N SER A 331 6.05 -21.59 1.09
CA SER A 331 4.64 -21.88 1.40
C SER A 331 3.69 -20.69 1.22
N GLY A 332 4.19 -19.53 0.79
CA GLY A 332 3.37 -18.35 0.51
C GLY A 332 2.67 -18.38 -0.86
N VAL A 333 1.83 -17.38 -1.08
CA VAL A 333 1.13 -17.17 -2.37
C VAL A 333 2.15 -16.87 -3.48
N SER A 334 2.12 -17.68 -4.53
CA SER A 334 3.05 -17.57 -5.65
C SER A 334 2.43 -16.78 -6.81
N VAL A 335 2.83 -15.51 -6.96
CA VAL A 335 2.36 -14.60 -8.02
C VAL A 335 3.52 -13.79 -8.59
N PRO A 336 3.40 -13.22 -9.80
CA PRO A 336 4.35 -12.24 -10.30
C PRO A 336 4.50 -11.06 -9.36
N LEU A 337 5.76 -10.64 -9.09
CA LEU A 337 6.09 -9.55 -8.18
C LEU A 337 6.82 -8.42 -8.90
N LEU A 338 6.48 -7.17 -8.57
CA LEU A 338 7.28 -5.98 -8.83
C LEU A 338 7.63 -5.37 -7.48
N VAL A 339 8.93 -5.31 -7.15
CA VAL A 339 9.42 -4.96 -5.80
C VAL A 339 10.52 -3.92 -5.91
N GLY A 340 10.49 -2.91 -5.07
CA GLY A 340 11.57 -1.95 -5.03
C GLY A 340 11.54 -1.03 -3.82
N ALA A 341 12.49 -0.09 -3.83
CA ALA A 341 12.70 0.88 -2.77
C ALA A 341 13.23 2.20 -3.35
N THR A 342 13.10 3.26 -2.59
CA THR A 342 13.70 4.56 -2.91
C THR A 342 15.17 4.62 -2.52
N THR A 343 15.86 5.72 -2.84
CA THR A 343 17.27 5.91 -2.45
C THR A 343 17.45 6.60 -1.11
N SER A 344 16.39 7.18 -0.54
CA SER A 344 16.41 7.85 0.76
C SER A 344 15.24 7.35 1.63
N GLU A 345 15.31 6.09 2.05
CA GLU A 345 14.28 5.44 2.88
C GLU A 345 14.24 5.99 4.31
N ILE A 346 13.11 5.76 5.01
CA ILE A 346 12.99 6.08 6.43
C ILE A 346 13.73 5.06 7.31
N PRO A 347 14.28 5.49 8.45
CA PRO A 347 14.99 4.60 9.37
C PRO A 347 14.02 3.85 10.31
N VAL A 348 13.44 2.75 9.83
CA VAL A 348 12.41 1.99 10.57
C VAL A 348 12.95 0.88 11.48
N SER A 349 14.19 0.42 11.27
CA SER A 349 14.78 -0.67 12.04
C SER A 349 16.28 -0.48 12.19
N SER A 350 16.75 -0.38 13.42
CA SER A 350 18.17 -0.18 13.71
C SER A 350 18.87 -1.48 14.08
N PRO A 351 20.02 -1.82 13.46
CA PRO A 351 20.86 -2.92 13.88
C PRO A 351 21.74 -2.56 15.09
N PHE A 352 21.68 -1.31 15.55
CA PHE A 352 22.51 -0.80 16.65
C PHE A 352 21.73 -0.84 17.97
N THR A 353 22.35 -1.39 19.00
CA THR A 353 21.84 -1.34 20.40
C THR A 353 22.10 0.02 21.06
N LYS A 354 23.15 0.73 20.64
CA LYS A 354 23.50 2.09 21.02
C LYS A 354 23.86 2.88 19.77
N TRP A 355 23.49 4.16 19.71
CA TRP A 355 23.87 5.05 18.61
C TRP A 355 25.38 5.18 18.52
N PRO A 356 26.02 4.83 17.37
CA PRO A 356 27.46 4.95 17.18
C PRO A 356 27.92 6.41 17.23
N GLU A 357 29.08 6.65 17.85
CA GLU A 357 29.69 7.97 17.98
C GLU A 357 30.80 8.19 16.93
N THR A 358 31.34 7.09 16.37
CA THR A 358 32.39 7.12 15.35
C THR A 358 32.06 6.25 14.14
N ILE A 359 32.74 6.51 13.02
CA ILE A 359 32.66 5.69 11.81
C ILE A 359 33.05 4.23 12.11
N GLU A 360 34.10 4.04 12.91
CA GLU A 360 34.59 2.73 13.31
C GLU A 360 33.56 1.95 14.12
N GLU A 361 32.86 2.60 15.04
CA GLU A 361 31.77 1.99 15.80
C GLU A 361 30.58 1.62 14.89
N ALA A 362 30.20 2.51 13.97
CA ALA A 362 29.13 2.23 13.03
C ALA A 362 29.45 1.02 12.13
N LEU A 363 30.68 0.89 11.69
CA LEU A 363 31.11 -0.22 10.84
C LEU A 363 31.42 -1.52 11.60
N ALA A 364 31.61 -1.47 12.92
CA ALA A 364 32.00 -2.63 13.74
C ALA A 364 30.97 -3.77 13.71
N ILE A 365 29.69 -3.48 13.45
CA ILE A 365 28.62 -4.49 13.30
C ILE A 365 28.92 -5.54 12.22
N PHE A 366 29.71 -5.18 11.21
CA PHE A 366 30.09 -6.07 10.11
C PHE A 366 31.31 -6.94 10.43
N GLY A 367 31.87 -6.84 11.63
CA GLY A 367 33.11 -7.54 12.04
C GLY A 367 34.37 -7.00 11.37
N PRO A 368 35.57 -7.50 11.73
CA PRO A 368 36.84 -6.87 11.33
C PRO A 368 37.12 -6.83 9.82
N VAL A 369 36.68 -7.85 9.08
CA VAL A 369 36.83 -7.91 7.61
C VAL A 369 35.71 -7.11 6.96
N GLY A 370 34.47 -7.31 7.40
CA GLY A 370 33.29 -6.62 6.86
C GLY A 370 33.37 -5.12 7.01
N SER A 371 33.91 -4.59 8.10
CA SER A 371 34.11 -3.15 8.33
C SER A 371 34.97 -2.50 7.25
N LYS A 372 36.02 -3.17 6.78
CA LYS A 372 36.88 -2.66 5.69
C LYS A 372 36.14 -2.62 4.38
N ILE A 373 35.35 -3.66 4.10
CA ILE A 373 34.52 -3.73 2.90
C ILE A 373 33.40 -2.68 2.95
N ALA A 374 32.74 -2.53 4.11
CA ALA A 374 31.68 -1.56 4.33
C ALA A 374 32.18 -0.12 4.15
N LYS A 375 33.37 0.20 4.64
CA LYS A 375 34.00 1.52 4.42
C LYS A 375 34.08 1.88 2.94
N TYR A 376 34.46 0.93 2.10
CA TYR A 376 34.47 1.10 0.64
C TYR A 376 33.06 1.14 0.05
N ALA A 377 32.19 0.19 0.43
CA ALA A 377 30.87 0.03 -0.13
C ALA A 377 29.92 1.22 0.17
N TYR A 378 30.09 1.88 1.31
CA TYR A 378 29.39 3.11 1.68
C TYR A 378 30.13 4.40 1.24
N GLY A 379 31.24 4.26 0.52
CA GLY A 379 32.00 5.41 0.02
C GLY A 379 32.53 6.32 1.14
N VAL A 380 32.92 5.76 2.29
CA VAL A 380 33.34 6.52 3.46
C VAL A 380 34.65 7.26 3.19
N THR A 381 34.62 8.58 3.36
CA THR A 381 35.76 9.51 3.26
C THR A 381 36.02 10.20 4.61
N GLN A 382 36.98 11.11 4.66
CA GLN A 382 37.23 11.95 5.85
C GLN A 382 36.09 12.94 6.14
N GLU A 383 35.27 13.26 5.14
CA GLU A 383 34.14 14.19 5.24
C GLU A 383 32.81 13.49 5.57
N THR A 384 32.81 12.16 5.63
CA THR A 384 31.59 11.39 5.89
C THR A 384 31.07 11.64 7.31
N SER A 385 29.85 12.11 7.42
CA SER A 385 29.14 12.25 8.70
C SER A 385 28.84 10.89 9.30
N VAL A 386 29.13 10.69 10.58
CA VAL A 386 28.76 9.49 11.33
C VAL A 386 27.25 9.28 11.27
N THR A 387 26.47 10.34 11.49
CA THR A 387 25.00 10.29 11.45
C THR A 387 24.49 9.84 10.09
N ASP A 388 25.02 10.40 8.99
CA ASP A 388 24.58 10.02 7.64
C ASP A 388 24.89 8.53 7.37
N LEU A 389 26.07 8.05 7.72
CA LEU A 389 26.45 6.64 7.57
C LEU A 389 25.53 5.71 8.39
N VAL A 390 25.28 6.07 9.65
CA VAL A 390 24.42 5.29 10.55
C VAL A 390 23.00 5.23 9.98
N LEU A 391 22.46 6.35 9.50
CA LEU A 391 21.14 6.39 8.87
C LEU A 391 21.08 5.56 7.58
N ASP A 392 22.12 5.59 6.74
CA ASP A 392 22.18 4.75 5.55
C ASP A 392 22.19 3.25 5.89
N ILE A 393 22.95 2.84 6.92
CA ILE A 393 22.96 1.45 7.40
C ILE A 393 21.58 1.05 7.94
N ILE A 394 20.91 1.93 8.69
CA ILE A 394 19.57 1.68 9.23
C ILE A 394 18.54 1.53 8.10
N ARG A 395 18.57 2.42 7.10
CA ARG A 395 17.69 2.39 5.93
C ARG A 395 17.88 1.12 5.11
N ASP A 396 19.14 0.75 4.86
CA ASP A 396 19.46 -0.49 4.16
C ASP A 396 18.97 -1.72 4.92
N THR A 397 19.13 -1.74 6.24
CA THR A 397 18.70 -2.85 7.11
C THR A 397 17.17 -2.96 7.16
N GLY A 398 16.47 -1.83 7.19
CA GLY A 398 15.02 -1.78 7.40
C GLY A 398 14.20 -1.97 6.14
N MET A 399 14.67 -1.44 5.00
CA MET A 399 13.85 -1.36 3.78
C MET A 399 14.51 -1.99 2.55
N VAL A 400 15.75 -1.60 2.26
CA VAL A 400 16.37 -1.90 0.96
C VAL A 400 16.82 -3.35 0.84
N GLU A 401 17.52 -3.85 1.85
CA GLU A 401 17.96 -5.24 1.89
C GLU A 401 16.77 -6.20 2.03
N PRO A 402 15.76 -5.95 2.87
CA PRO A 402 14.56 -6.78 2.90
C PRO A 402 13.84 -6.90 1.54
N ALA A 403 13.74 -5.81 0.77
CA ALA A 403 13.19 -5.87 -0.58
C ALA A 403 14.03 -6.78 -1.50
N ARG A 404 15.37 -6.69 -1.42
CA ARG A 404 16.30 -7.59 -2.13
C ARG A 404 16.12 -9.04 -1.70
N PHE A 405 15.96 -9.29 -0.40
CA PHE A 405 15.67 -10.63 0.13
C PHE A 405 14.41 -11.23 -0.51
N VAL A 406 13.30 -10.48 -0.55
CA VAL A 406 12.04 -10.92 -1.16
C VAL A 406 12.24 -11.26 -2.64
N MET A 407 12.94 -10.41 -3.39
CA MET A 407 13.24 -10.66 -4.79
C MET A 407 14.04 -11.95 -4.99
N LYS A 408 15.05 -12.20 -4.15
CA LYS A 408 15.86 -13.44 -4.19
C LYS A 408 15.03 -14.67 -3.85
N ALA A 409 14.22 -14.60 -2.79
CA ALA A 409 13.39 -15.71 -2.35
C ALA A 409 12.33 -16.10 -3.39
N ALA A 410 11.64 -15.12 -3.96
CA ALA A 410 10.64 -15.35 -4.99
C ALA A 410 11.25 -15.86 -6.31
N GLU A 411 12.41 -15.32 -6.73
CA GLU A 411 13.13 -15.81 -7.91
C GLU A 411 13.60 -17.27 -7.74
N ALA A 412 14.11 -17.62 -6.56
CA ALA A 412 14.52 -18.98 -6.24
C ALA A 412 13.37 -20.00 -6.33
N GLN A 413 12.12 -19.55 -6.12
CA GLN A 413 10.90 -20.34 -6.28
C GLN A 413 10.34 -20.32 -7.72
N GLY A 414 11.07 -19.70 -8.66
CA GLY A 414 10.67 -19.62 -10.08
C GLY A 414 9.62 -18.55 -10.39
N GLN A 415 9.26 -17.70 -9.44
CA GLN A 415 8.28 -16.64 -9.67
C GLN A 415 8.85 -15.56 -10.62
N PRO A 416 8.02 -14.96 -11.49
CA PRO A 416 8.42 -13.77 -12.23
C PRO A 416 8.60 -12.57 -11.28
N VAL A 417 9.83 -12.08 -11.14
CA VAL A 417 10.15 -10.94 -10.27
C VAL A 417 10.81 -9.83 -11.07
N TYR A 418 10.41 -8.58 -10.82
CA TYR A 418 10.98 -7.38 -11.40
C TYR A 418 11.39 -6.44 -10.27
N GLY A 419 12.67 -6.08 -10.22
CA GLY A 419 13.23 -5.22 -9.17
C GLY A 419 13.44 -3.79 -9.66
N TYR A 420 13.19 -2.78 -8.79
CA TYR A 420 13.52 -1.39 -9.10
C TYR A 420 14.22 -0.69 -7.95
N ARG A 421 14.93 0.42 -8.31
CA ARG A 421 15.38 1.45 -7.40
C ARG A 421 14.90 2.80 -7.91
N PHE A 422 14.13 3.51 -7.09
CA PHE A 422 13.69 4.85 -7.44
C PHE A 422 14.67 5.87 -6.88
N ALA A 423 15.39 6.56 -7.77
CA ALA A 423 16.42 7.55 -7.45
C ALA A 423 16.05 8.95 -7.95
N TYR A 424 14.95 9.09 -8.69
CA TYR A 424 14.55 10.37 -9.25
C TYR A 424 14.00 11.29 -8.16
N VAL A 425 14.52 12.50 -8.12
CA VAL A 425 14.07 13.59 -7.25
C VAL A 425 13.38 14.63 -8.13
N ALA A 426 12.19 15.09 -7.75
CA ALA A 426 11.51 16.18 -8.45
C ALA A 426 12.40 17.42 -8.54
N ASP A 427 12.40 18.11 -9.69
CA ASP A 427 13.30 19.22 -9.92
C ASP A 427 13.22 20.29 -8.83
N VAL A 428 12.03 20.54 -8.29
CA VAL A 428 11.81 21.49 -7.19
C VAL A 428 12.51 21.09 -5.89
N LEU A 429 12.75 19.78 -5.65
CA LEU A 429 13.38 19.25 -4.44
C LEU A 429 14.89 19.04 -4.59
N LYS A 430 15.44 18.98 -5.80
CA LYS A 430 16.87 18.72 -6.05
C LYS A 430 17.84 19.59 -5.25
N PRO A 431 17.54 20.89 -4.99
CA PRO A 431 18.47 21.73 -4.21
C PRO A 431 18.61 21.31 -2.74
N THR A 432 17.65 20.59 -2.19
CA THR A 432 17.57 20.29 -0.74
C THR A 432 17.59 18.79 -0.43
N SER A 433 17.24 17.93 -1.37
CA SER A 433 17.16 16.49 -1.16
C SER A 433 18.44 15.76 -1.57
N LYS A 434 18.92 14.82 -0.75
CA LYS A 434 20.07 13.96 -1.03
C LYS A 434 19.73 12.74 -1.90
N GLY A 435 18.45 12.42 -2.07
CA GLY A 435 17.93 11.26 -2.80
C GLY A 435 16.41 11.28 -2.89
N ALA A 436 15.84 10.31 -3.55
CA ALA A 436 14.39 10.13 -3.61
C ALA A 436 13.89 9.68 -2.23
N ASP A 437 13.11 10.52 -1.58
CA ASP A 437 12.58 10.28 -0.25
C ASP A 437 11.55 9.13 -0.26
N HIS A 438 11.34 8.50 0.88
CA HIS A 438 10.32 7.47 1.09
C HIS A 438 8.96 7.95 0.59
N ALA A 439 8.22 7.10 -0.10
CA ALA A 439 6.91 7.38 -0.71
C ALA A 439 6.92 8.38 -1.89
N SER A 440 8.07 8.94 -2.27
CA SER A 440 8.13 9.93 -3.35
C SER A 440 7.76 9.37 -4.73
N GLU A 441 7.90 8.07 -4.97
CA GLU A 441 7.55 7.42 -6.23
C GLU A 441 6.03 7.26 -6.44
N ILE A 442 5.21 7.41 -5.41
CA ILE A 442 3.75 7.21 -5.48
C ILE A 442 3.13 8.12 -6.56
N VAL A 443 3.43 9.42 -6.50
CA VAL A 443 2.85 10.40 -7.44
C VAL A 443 3.33 10.20 -8.88
N TYR A 444 4.46 9.51 -9.09
CA TYR A 444 4.92 9.06 -10.40
C TYR A 444 4.16 7.81 -10.86
N ALA A 445 3.98 6.84 -9.98
CA ALA A 445 3.21 5.64 -10.26
C ALA A 445 1.74 5.95 -10.58
N PHE A 446 1.12 6.88 -9.87
CA PHE A 446 -0.26 7.35 -10.09
C PHE A 446 -0.38 8.41 -11.18
N ASN A 447 0.74 9.02 -11.60
CA ASN A 447 0.76 10.18 -12.50
C ASN A 447 -0.07 11.36 -11.97
N THR A 448 0.13 11.66 -10.68
CA THR A 448 -0.59 12.68 -9.90
C THR A 448 0.34 13.77 -9.38
N LEU A 449 1.43 14.08 -10.07
CA LEU A 449 2.47 15.04 -9.63
C LEU A 449 1.91 16.37 -9.15
N HIS A 450 0.87 16.90 -9.84
CA HIS A 450 0.25 18.18 -9.48
C HIS A 450 -0.45 18.16 -8.12
N ALA A 451 -0.85 16.98 -7.62
CA ALA A 451 -1.43 16.85 -6.28
C ALA A 451 -0.39 17.19 -5.19
N GLN A 452 0.89 16.95 -5.45
CA GLN A 452 1.97 17.17 -4.48
C GLN A 452 2.83 18.41 -4.80
N TYR A 453 3.16 18.63 -6.07
CA TYR A 453 4.10 19.69 -6.49
C TYR A 453 3.42 20.88 -7.15
N HIS A 454 2.09 20.86 -7.33
CA HIS A 454 1.28 21.94 -7.91
C HIS A 454 1.88 22.46 -9.23
N ASP A 455 2.10 23.77 -9.34
CA ASP A 455 2.66 24.42 -10.53
C ASP A 455 4.20 24.25 -10.67
N ALA A 456 4.86 23.61 -9.71
CA ALA A 456 6.30 23.38 -9.75
C ALA A 456 6.70 22.14 -10.56
N VAL A 457 5.74 21.40 -11.11
CA VAL A 457 5.98 20.23 -11.97
C VAL A 457 6.67 20.66 -13.26
N THR A 458 7.84 20.09 -13.53
CA THR A 458 8.57 20.34 -14.78
C THR A 458 8.23 19.31 -15.87
N ALA A 459 8.61 19.60 -17.12
CA ALA A 459 8.47 18.63 -18.21
C ALA A 459 9.31 17.35 -17.97
N ALA A 460 10.42 17.45 -17.25
CA ALA A 460 11.25 16.31 -16.88
C ALA A 460 10.56 15.43 -15.83
N ASP A 461 9.92 16.04 -14.82
CA ASP A 461 9.12 15.34 -13.82
C ASP A 461 7.97 14.60 -14.48
N GLN A 462 7.24 15.27 -15.39
CA GLN A 462 6.11 14.68 -16.11
C GLN A 462 6.55 13.49 -16.99
N ALA A 463 7.67 13.62 -17.71
CA ALA A 463 8.22 12.52 -18.53
C ALA A 463 8.62 11.30 -17.67
N MET A 464 9.14 11.51 -16.46
CA MET A 464 9.44 10.44 -15.52
C MET A 464 8.15 9.77 -15.01
N ALA A 465 7.13 10.56 -14.66
CA ALA A 465 5.85 10.03 -14.21
C ALA A 465 5.18 9.19 -15.31
N GLU A 466 5.14 9.66 -16.53
CA GLU A 466 4.59 8.89 -17.67
C GLU A 466 5.33 7.55 -17.86
N ARG A 467 6.67 7.55 -17.72
CA ARG A 467 7.49 6.33 -17.82
C ARG A 467 7.20 5.34 -16.70
N VAL A 468 7.20 5.80 -15.45
CA VAL A 468 6.90 4.96 -14.27
C VAL A 468 5.48 4.43 -14.36
N HIS A 469 4.50 5.30 -14.56
CA HIS A 469 3.10 4.94 -14.70
C HIS A 469 2.87 3.87 -15.78
N GLN A 470 3.52 4.02 -16.95
CA GLN A 470 3.38 3.04 -18.04
C GLN A 470 3.91 1.65 -17.64
N TYR A 471 5.01 1.56 -16.87
CA TYR A 471 5.50 0.28 -16.35
C TYR A 471 4.51 -0.36 -15.38
N TRP A 472 3.92 0.42 -14.46
CA TRP A 472 2.88 -0.06 -13.53
C TRP A 472 1.64 -0.54 -14.29
N VAL A 473 1.14 0.23 -15.25
CA VAL A 473 0.02 -0.15 -16.13
C VAL A 473 0.30 -1.48 -16.83
N ASN A 474 1.48 -1.64 -17.42
CA ASN A 474 1.85 -2.89 -18.11
C ASN A 474 1.90 -4.07 -17.14
N PHE A 475 2.52 -3.90 -15.95
CA PHE A 475 2.59 -4.97 -14.96
C PHE A 475 1.20 -5.37 -14.44
N ILE A 476 0.33 -4.42 -14.14
CA ILE A 476 -1.06 -4.68 -13.73
C ILE A 476 -1.80 -5.47 -14.79
N ARG A 477 -1.60 -5.16 -16.08
CA ARG A 477 -2.25 -5.86 -17.20
C ARG A 477 -1.71 -7.27 -17.40
N TYR A 478 -0.38 -7.44 -17.36
CA TYR A 478 0.26 -8.62 -17.93
C TYR A 478 1.13 -9.41 -16.93
N GLY A 479 1.33 -8.93 -15.70
CA GLY A 479 2.34 -9.46 -14.77
C GLY A 479 3.78 -9.26 -15.29
N ASN A 480 3.95 -8.31 -16.22
CA ASN A 480 5.19 -8.00 -16.90
C ASN A 480 5.22 -6.51 -17.23
N PRO A 481 6.21 -5.73 -16.74
CA PRO A 481 6.25 -4.29 -16.95
C PRO A 481 6.57 -3.88 -18.40
N ASN A 482 6.99 -4.81 -19.25
CA ASN A 482 7.37 -4.52 -20.62
C ASN A 482 6.16 -4.25 -21.53
N GLY A 483 6.35 -3.37 -22.51
CA GLY A 483 5.33 -2.99 -23.49
C GLY A 483 5.83 -1.94 -24.46
N LEU A 484 4.96 -1.45 -25.33
CA LEU A 484 5.29 -0.37 -26.27
C LEU A 484 5.60 0.92 -25.50
N GLY A 485 6.60 1.66 -25.99
CA GLY A 485 6.95 2.99 -25.47
C GLY A 485 7.83 3.00 -24.22
N VAL A 486 8.23 1.83 -23.69
CA VAL A 486 9.14 1.74 -22.53
C VAL A 486 10.37 0.90 -22.86
N PRO A 487 11.56 1.23 -22.33
CA PRO A 487 12.75 0.38 -22.40
C PRO A 487 12.51 -1.00 -21.78
N HIS A 488 13.26 -1.99 -22.26
CA HIS A 488 13.12 -3.34 -21.75
C HIS A 488 13.53 -3.46 -20.29
N TRP A 489 12.67 -4.07 -19.47
CA TRP A 489 12.90 -4.39 -18.06
C TRP A 489 13.02 -5.91 -17.92
N SER A 490 14.23 -6.42 -17.71
CA SER A 490 14.47 -7.85 -17.53
C SER A 490 14.02 -8.31 -16.14
N ARG A 491 13.63 -9.58 -16.02
CA ARG A 491 13.35 -10.21 -14.73
C ARG A 491 14.58 -10.13 -13.83
N TYR A 492 14.35 -9.97 -12.55
CA TYR A 492 15.39 -10.04 -11.52
C TYR A 492 16.09 -11.41 -11.55
N ARG A 493 17.39 -11.40 -11.32
CA ARG A 493 18.23 -12.57 -11.17
C ARG A 493 19.15 -12.37 -9.96
N GLY A 494 19.02 -13.24 -8.94
CA GLY A 494 19.78 -13.12 -7.69
C GLY A 494 21.29 -13.13 -7.87
N TRP A 495 21.82 -13.86 -8.87
CA TRP A 495 23.24 -13.85 -9.19
C TRP A 495 23.72 -12.50 -9.77
N ALA A 496 22.86 -11.81 -10.49
CA ALA A 496 23.15 -10.52 -11.13
C ALA A 496 22.80 -9.34 -10.23
N ASP A 497 21.79 -9.46 -9.38
CA ASP A 497 21.16 -8.34 -8.66
C ASP A 497 20.77 -7.20 -9.61
N ASN A 498 20.17 -7.56 -10.76
CA ASN A 498 19.78 -6.58 -11.77
C ASN A 498 18.44 -5.94 -11.43
N LEU A 499 18.35 -4.62 -11.61
CA LEU A 499 17.13 -3.86 -11.35
C LEU A 499 16.95 -2.71 -12.34
N MET A 500 15.72 -2.19 -12.44
CA MET A 500 15.42 -0.94 -13.13
C MET A 500 15.79 0.23 -12.22
N MET A 501 16.69 1.09 -12.68
CA MET A 501 17.04 2.33 -12.00
C MET A 501 16.23 3.48 -12.61
N PHE A 502 15.36 4.12 -11.83
CA PHE A 502 14.77 5.40 -12.21
C PHE A 502 15.73 6.52 -11.79
N SER A 503 16.55 6.96 -12.73
CA SER A 503 17.72 7.78 -12.46
C SER A 503 17.38 9.22 -12.12
N ASN A 504 18.09 9.80 -11.15
CA ASN A 504 18.01 11.23 -10.83
C ASN A 504 18.54 12.14 -11.98
N GLN A 505 19.22 11.57 -12.95
CA GLN A 505 19.66 12.29 -14.15
C GLN A 505 18.56 12.38 -15.23
N GLY A 506 17.39 11.77 -14.98
CA GLY A 506 16.23 11.84 -15.86
C GLY A 506 15.87 10.53 -16.55
N VAL A 507 14.82 10.60 -17.35
CA VAL A 507 14.21 9.43 -18.00
C VAL A 507 15.12 8.72 -18.98
N GLU A 508 15.99 9.47 -19.69
CA GLU A 508 16.91 8.91 -20.69
C GLU A 508 18.08 8.12 -20.06
N GLN A 509 18.43 8.43 -18.81
CA GLN A 509 19.45 7.72 -18.03
C GLN A 509 18.85 6.65 -17.12
N SER A 510 17.53 6.46 -17.20
CA SER A 510 16.82 5.39 -16.48
C SER A 510 16.88 4.10 -17.31
N GLY A 511 17.18 2.98 -16.65
CA GLY A 511 17.31 1.70 -17.34
C GLY A 511 17.77 0.56 -16.44
N MET A 512 18.00 -0.59 -17.04
CA MET A 512 18.52 -1.77 -16.36
C MET A 512 19.97 -1.58 -15.93
N VAL A 513 20.23 -1.86 -14.65
CA VAL A 513 21.58 -1.83 -14.06
C VAL A 513 21.80 -3.09 -13.21
N PHE A 514 23.06 -3.44 -12.96
CA PHE A 514 23.43 -4.24 -11.77
C PHE A 514 23.32 -3.32 -10.54
N ASP A 515 22.71 -3.80 -9.46
CA ASP A 515 22.50 -2.96 -8.27
C ASP A 515 23.84 -2.40 -7.78
N PRO A 516 24.06 -1.09 -7.83
CA PRO A 516 25.31 -0.48 -7.36
C PRO A 516 25.51 -0.67 -5.85
N TRP A 517 24.46 -1.00 -5.11
CA TRP A 517 24.50 -1.27 -3.68
C TRP A 517 24.68 -2.74 -3.31
N LYS A 518 24.89 -3.62 -4.28
CA LYS A 518 25.04 -5.07 -4.07
C LYS A 518 26.00 -5.41 -2.92
N VAL A 519 27.16 -4.77 -2.86
CA VAL A 519 28.20 -5.08 -1.85
C VAL A 519 27.71 -4.71 -0.45
N ARG A 520 27.17 -3.50 -0.26
CA ARG A 520 26.66 -3.06 1.04
C ARG A 520 25.45 -3.87 1.49
N LEU A 521 24.53 -4.21 0.57
CA LEU A 521 23.37 -5.04 0.87
C LEU A 521 23.75 -6.49 1.20
N THR A 522 24.83 -7.02 0.63
CA THR A 522 25.35 -8.34 1.01
C THR A 522 25.95 -8.32 2.43
N LEU A 523 26.57 -7.22 2.83
CA LEU A 523 27.02 -7.05 4.22
C LEU A 523 25.83 -6.96 5.19
N ILE A 524 24.80 -6.19 4.84
CA ILE A 524 23.57 -6.12 5.64
C ILE A 524 22.92 -7.51 5.75
N GLU A 525 22.80 -8.27 4.65
CA GLU A 525 22.27 -9.64 4.66
C GLU A 525 23.04 -10.54 5.66
N SER A 526 24.36 -10.37 5.76
CA SER A 526 25.21 -11.19 6.65
C SER A 526 25.02 -10.93 8.15
N ILE A 527 24.46 -9.79 8.51
CA ILE A 527 24.18 -9.41 9.91
C ILE A 527 22.71 -9.53 10.29
N GLN A 528 21.82 -9.91 9.33
CA GLN A 528 20.42 -10.15 9.65
C GLN A 528 20.30 -11.32 10.63
N PRO A 529 19.57 -11.16 11.73
CA PRO A 529 19.40 -12.25 12.69
C PRO A 529 18.57 -13.39 12.05
N PRO A 530 18.82 -14.63 12.43
CA PRO A 530 17.88 -15.71 12.16
C PRO A 530 16.54 -15.39 12.84
N LEU A 531 15.43 -15.70 12.20
CA LEU A 531 14.08 -15.52 12.70
C LEU A 531 13.44 -16.85 13.06
#